data_94766178758a8eec6c24f71b450fccc9
#
_entry.id   94766178758a8eec6c24f71b450fccc9
#
_cell.length_a   1.000
_cell.length_b   1.000
_cell.length_c   1.000
_cell.angle_alpha   90.00
_cell.angle_beta   90.00
_cell.angle_gamma   90.00
#
_symmetry.space_group_name_H-M   'P 1'
#
loop_
_entity.id
_entity.type
_entity.pdbx_description
1 polymer ?
#
loop_
_entity_poly.entity_id
_entity_poly.type
_entity_poly.pdbx_seq_one_letter_code
_entity_poly.pdbx_strand_id
1 'polypeptide(L)'
;FAANDVAKQMAQGLIDQDADVLLPVGGPIYQSAAEAIRDSGGDVALMGVDADVYESDPNVSDLLLVSIQKSMDQAVYDAVMMAATGDTDTEAYVGTLENEGVGLSSFHDFEDQVDADLQAELDDIRAGIIDGSIEAESVSSP
;
A
#
# COMPACT_ATOMS: atom_id res chain seq x y z
N PHE A 1 -4.57 1.51 16.68
CA PHE A 1 -4.43 2.35 15.49
C PHE A 1 -5.78 2.98 15.16
N ALA A 2 -5.87 4.30 15.27
CA ALA A 2 -7.06 5.08 14.94
C ALA A 2 -6.62 6.49 14.53
N ALA A 3 -7.42 7.16 13.70
CA ALA A 3 -7.24 8.57 13.40
C ALA A 3 -7.26 9.38 14.71
N ASN A 4 -6.29 10.27 14.89
CA ASN A 4 -6.15 11.09 16.09
C ASN A 4 -5.23 12.30 15.85
N ASP A 5 -5.29 13.26 16.78
CA ASP A 5 -4.52 14.50 16.67
C ASP A 5 -3.00 14.31 16.70
N VAL A 6 -2.49 13.27 17.38
CA VAL A 6 -1.05 12.98 17.42
C VAL A 6 -0.55 12.54 16.04
N ALA A 7 -1.28 11.64 15.38
CA ALA A 7 -0.96 11.22 14.01
C ALA A 7 -1.01 12.40 13.02
N LYS A 8 -2.01 13.28 13.17
CA LYS A 8 -2.11 14.50 12.37
C LYS A 8 -0.93 15.45 12.59
N GLN A 9 -0.52 15.66 13.83
CA GLN A 9 0.65 16.50 14.16
C GLN A 9 1.95 15.89 13.61
N MET A 10 2.10 14.56 13.64
CA MET A 10 3.26 13.89 13.05
C MET A 10 3.29 14.08 11.53
N ALA A 11 2.16 13.90 10.86
CA ALA A 11 2.04 14.13 9.42
C ALA A 11 2.37 15.59 9.07
N GLN A 12 1.82 16.56 9.82
CA GLN A 12 2.13 17.97 9.64
C GLN A 12 3.64 18.24 9.81
N GLY A 13 4.27 17.63 10.83
CA GLY A 13 5.71 17.79 11.06
C GLY A 13 6.59 17.23 9.93
N LEU A 14 6.10 16.25 9.16
CA LEU A 14 6.78 15.76 7.96
C LEU A 14 6.58 16.73 6.78
N ILE A 15 5.38 17.25 6.60
CA ILE A 15 5.06 18.27 5.59
C ILE A 15 5.89 19.52 5.81
N ASP A 16 6.05 19.97 7.06
CA ASP A 16 6.88 21.11 7.44
C ASP A 16 8.39 20.89 7.17
N GLN A 17 8.79 19.64 6.88
CA GLN A 17 10.14 19.23 6.47
C GLN A 17 10.22 18.94 4.96
N ASP A 18 9.28 19.48 4.19
CA ASP A 18 9.21 19.36 2.74
C ASP A 18 8.94 17.91 2.25
N ALA A 19 8.24 17.07 3.03
CA ALA A 19 7.76 15.80 2.52
C ALA A 19 6.64 16.03 1.50
N ASP A 20 6.80 15.46 0.31
CA ASP A 20 5.87 15.52 -0.82
C ASP A 20 4.99 14.27 -0.93
N VAL A 21 5.36 13.17 -0.26
CA VAL A 21 4.58 11.93 -0.17
C VAL A 21 4.55 11.44 1.27
N LEU A 22 3.38 11.06 1.76
CA LEU A 22 3.21 10.46 3.08
C LEU A 22 2.73 9.02 2.99
N LEU A 23 3.41 8.12 3.70
CA LEU A 23 3.01 6.71 3.87
C LEU A 23 2.65 6.43 5.34
N PRO A 24 1.40 6.62 5.76
CA PRO A 24 0.95 6.33 7.12
C PRO A 24 0.60 4.85 7.26
N VAL A 25 1.41 4.09 8.00
CA VAL A 25 1.20 2.66 8.24
C VAL A 25 0.59 2.42 9.61
N GLY A 26 -0.65 1.94 9.66
CA GLY A 26 -1.33 1.62 10.91
C GLY A 26 -2.85 1.79 10.89
N GLY A 27 -3.56 0.99 10.10
CA GLY A 27 -5.03 1.07 9.98
C GLY A 27 -5.47 2.46 9.49
N PRO A 28 -6.55 3.06 10.04
CA PRO A 28 -7.12 4.30 9.52
C PRO A 28 -6.34 5.59 9.88
N ILE A 29 -5.09 5.50 10.34
CA ILE A 29 -4.29 6.72 10.62
C ILE A 29 -4.02 7.56 9.37
N TYR A 30 -4.16 6.98 8.18
CA TYR A 30 -4.07 7.72 6.92
C TYR A 30 -5.09 8.88 6.85
N GLN A 31 -6.25 8.76 7.52
CA GLN A 31 -7.24 9.84 7.59
C GLN A 31 -6.68 11.08 8.30
N SER A 32 -5.87 10.87 9.37
CA SER A 32 -5.18 11.98 10.04
C SER A 32 -4.12 12.64 9.15
N ALA A 33 -3.41 11.84 8.35
CA ALA A 33 -2.46 12.36 7.37
C ALA A 33 -3.17 13.14 6.27
N ALA A 34 -4.30 12.63 5.74
CA ALA A 34 -5.11 13.32 4.75
C ALA A 34 -5.63 14.69 5.27
N GLU A 35 -6.06 14.75 6.54
CA GLU A 35 -6.43 16.02 7.17
C GLU A 35 -5.25 17.01 7.23
N ALA A 36 -4.05 16.55 7.61
CA ALA A 36 -2.86 17.39 7.64
C ALA A 36 -2.49 17.91 6.24
N ILE A 37 -2.56 17.05 5.22
CA ILE A 37 -2.34 17.43 3.81
C ILE A 37 -3.33 18.52 3.39
N ARG A 38 -4.62 18.37 3.67
CA ARG A 38 -5.65 19.36 3.33
C ARG A 38 -5.44 20.68 4.06
N ASP A 39 -5.05 20.63 5.34
CA ASP A 39 -4.79 21.83 6.13
C ASP A 39 -3.53 22.58 5.67
N SER A 40 -2.53 21.89 5.14
CA SER A 40 -1.31 22.49 4.62
C SER A 40 -1.54 23.26 3.31
N GLY A 41 -2.57 22.86 2.53
CA GLY A 41 -2.87 23.42 1.21
C GLY A 41 -1.76 23.20 0.18
N GLY A 42 -0.83 22.25 0.45
CA GLY A 42 0.28 21.89 -0.42
C GLY A 42 -0.05 20.69 -1.31
N ASP A 43 0.78 20.49 -2.33
CA ASP A 43 0.73 19.35 -3.24
C ASP A 43 1.48 18.16 -2.60
N VAL A 44 0.87 17.54 -1.59
CA VAL A 44 1.40 16.37 -0.91
C VAL A 44 0.52 15.18 -1.23
N ALA A 45 1.12 14.09 -1.71
CA ALA A 45 0.42 12.86 -2.02
C ALA A 45 0.34 11.91 -0.82
N LEU A 46 -0.65 11.04 -0.83
CA LEU A 46 -0.88 10.02 0.19
C LEU A 46 -0.68 8.63 -0.43
N MET A 47 -0.02 7.74 0.29
CA MET A 47 0.02 6.32 -0.04
C MET A 47 -0.90 5.53 0.87
N GLY A 48 -1.65 4.59 0.29
CA GLY A 48 -2.51 3.66 1.01
C GLY A 48 -1.78 2.37 1.42
N VAL A 49 -2.37 1.62 2.35
CA VAL A 49 -1.85 0.33 2.83
C VAL A 49 -3.00 -0.65 3.04
N ASP A 50 -2.72 -1.93 2.89
CA ASP A 50 -3.57 -3.10 3.07
C ASP A 50 -4.56 -3.35 1.91
N ALA A 51 -5.38 -2.40 1.57
CA ALA A 51 -6.31 -2.45 0.45
C ALA A 51 -6.07 -1.27 -0.49
N ASP A 52 -6.72 -1.26 -1.65
CA ASP A 52 -6.78 -0.06 -2.45
C ASP A 52 -7.64 1.01 -1.76
N VAL A 53 -6.95 1.98 -1.16
CA VAL A 53 -7.61 3.03 -0.38
C VAL A 53 -8.38 3.99 -1.29
N TYR A 54 -7.97 4.13 -2.54
CA TYR A 54 -8.71 4.91 -3.54
C TYR A 54 -10.15 4.42 -3.70
N GLU A 55 -10.32 3.09 -3.79
CA GLU A 55 -11.62 2.45 -3.93
C GLU A 55 -12.38 2.33 -2.60
N SER A 56 -11.65 2.10 -1.49
CA SER A 56 -12.28 1.81 -0.20
C SER A 56 -12.64 3.03 0.62
N ASP A 57 -11.99 4.18 0.40
CA ASP A 57 -12.31 5.47 1.06
C ASP A 57 -12.33 6.64 0.06
N PRO A 58 -13.46 6.88 -0.62
CA PRO A 58 -13.59 7.98 -1.58
C PRO A 58 -13.34 9.38 -1.03
N ASN A 59 -13.31 9.54 0.32
CA ASN A 59 -13.05 10.85 0.92
C ASN A 59 -11.58 11.30 0.81
N VAL A 60 -10.69 10.38 0.48
CA VAL A 60 -9.26 10.66 0.36
C VAL A 60 -8.70 10.27 -1.01
N SER A 61 -9.53 9.78 -1.92
CA SER A 61 -9.11 9.27 -3.24
C SER A 61 -8.32 10.31 -4.05
N ASP A 62 -8.70 11.57 -3.97
CA ASP A 62 -8.03 12.70 -4.64
C ASP A 62 -6.58 12.96 -4.17
N LEU A 63 -6.17 12.36 -3.06
CA LEU A 63 -4.82 12.45 -2.52
C LEU A 63 -3.98 11.18 -2.77
N LEU A 64 -4.63 10.08 -3.18
CA LEU A 64 -4.00 8.75 -3.27
C LEU A 64 -3.12 8.60 -4.51
N LEU A 65 -1.79 8.57 -4.30
CA LEU A 65 -0.82 8.26 -5.34
C LEU A 65 -0.87 6.78 -5.73
N VAL A 66 -0.80 5.89 -4.73
CA VAL A 66 -0.78 4.43 -4.90
C VAL A 66 -1.08 3.76 -3.56
N SER A 67 -1.60 2.54 -3.57
CA SER A 67 -1.77 1.74 -2.36
C SER A 67 -0.90 0.48 -2.39
N ILE A 68 -0.21 0.19 -1.28
CA ILE A 68 0.48 -1.09 -1.06
C ILE A 68 -0.58 -2.10 -0.61
N GLN A 69 -0.86 -3.08 -1.45
CA GLN A 69 -1.99 -3.99 -1.27
C GLN A 69 -1.56 -5.34 -0.70
N LYS A 70 -2.46 -5.92 0.09
CA LYS A 70 -2.50 -7.34 0.46
C LYS A 70 -3.77 -7.93 -0.13
N SER A 71 -3.63 -8.95 -0.98
CA SER A 71 -4.76 -9.65 -1.62
C SER A 71 -5.45 -10.58 -0.63
N MET A 72 -6.14 -9.99 0.36
CA MET A 72 -6.82 -10.75 1.42
C MET A 72 -7.99 -11.56 0.88
N ASP A 73 -8.66 -11.11 -0.15
CA ASP A 73 -9.71 -11.81 -0.87
C ASP A 73 -9.19 -13.10 -1.52
N GLN A 74 -8.03 -13.03 -2.20
CA GLN A 74 -7.37 -14.21 -2.77
C GLN A 74 -6.94 -15.19 -1.68
N ALA A 75 -6.34 -14.71 -0.60
CA ALA A 75 -5.94 -15.56 0.52
C ALA A 75 -7.14 -16.31 1.16
N VAL A 76 -8.27 -15.62 1.33
CA VAL A 76 -9.51 -16.24 1.82
C VAL A 76 -10.07 -17.23 0.83
N TYR A 77 -10.08 -16.89 -0.45
CA TYR A 77 -10.53 -17.81 -1.51
C TYR A 77 -9.72 -19.11 -1.52
N ASP A 78 -8.39 -19.00 -1.49
CA ASP A 78 -7.48 -20.15 -1.49
C ASP A 78 -7.70 -21.03 -0.25
N ALA A 79 -7.80 -20.42 0.94
CA ALA A 79 -8.07 -21.14 2.18
C ALA A 79 -9.42 -21.88 2.15
N VAL A 80 -10.47 -21.27 1.60
CA VAL A 80 -11.79 -21.90 1.46
C VAL A 80 -11.74 -23.05 0.44
N MET A 81 -11.02 -22.88 -0.67
CA MET A 81 -10.88 -23.91 -1.69
C MET A 81 -10.09 -25.11 -1.17
N MET A 82 -9.00 -24.89 -0.43
CA MET A 82 -8.25 -25.95 0.24
C MET A 82 -9.15 -26.74 1.21
N ALA A 83 -9.89 -26.05 2.07
CA ALA A 83 -10.82 -26.70 2.98
C ALA A 83 -11.92 -27.48 2.25
N ALA A 84 -12.45 -26.97 1.14
CA ALA A 84 -13.50 -27.62 0.35
C ALA A 84 -13.02 -28.89 -0.39
N THR A 85 -11.74 -28.95 -0.76
CA THR A 85 -11.12 -30.12 -1.40
C THR A 85 -10.61 -31.16 -0.40
N GLY A 86 -10.71 -30.88 0.91
CA GLY A 86 -10.22 -31.76 1.98
C GLY A 86 -8.71 -31.69 2.18
N ASP A 87 -8.07 -30.73 1.55
CA ASP A 87 -6.68 -30.38 1.86
C ASP A 87 -6.65 -29.60 3.19
N THR A 88 -5.97 -30.15 4.17
CA THR A 88 -5.87 -29.57 5.51
C THR A 88 -4.43 -29.11 5.78
N ASP A 89 -3.83 -28.41 4.81
CA ASP A 89 -2.58 -27.73 5.07
C ASP A 89 -2.79 -26.74 6.21
N THR A 90 -1.95 -26.83 7.23
CA THR A 90 -2.00 -26.00 8.43
C THR A 90 -0.89 -24.95 8.44
N GLU A 91 -0.13 -24.85 7.36
CA GLU A 91 0.89 -23.82 7.24
C GLU A 91 0.24 -22.43 7.05
N ALA A 92 0.91 -21.40 7.54
CA ALA A 92 0.42 -20.06 7.38
C ALA A 92 0.51 -19.63 5.91
N TYR A 93 -0.56 -19.04 5.38
CA TYR A 93 -0.52 -18.43 4.06
C TYR A 93 0.48 -17.25 4.05
N VAL A 94 1.38 -17.26 3.09
CA VAL A 94 2.34 -16.17 2.87
C VAL A 94 2.07 -15.55 1.50
N GLY A 95 1.60 -14.30 1.51
CA GLY A 95 1.43 -13.51 0.30
C GLY A 95 2.78 -13.03 -0.23
N THR A 96 3.07 -13.30 -1.49
CA THR A 96 4.29 -12.90 -2.20
C THR A 96 3.94 -12.13 -3.48
N LEU A 97 4.95 -11.52 -4.12
CA LEU A 97 4.76 -10.93 -5.45
C LEU A 97 4.49 -12.01 -6.53
N GLU A 98 5.01 -13.23 -6.34
CA GLU A 98 4.84 -14.35 -7.27
C GLU A 98 3.40 -14.89 -7.25
N ASN A 99 2.81 -15.05 -6.06
CA ASN A 99 1.42 -15.53 -5.92
C ASN A 99 0.39 -14.40 -5.91
N GLU A 100 0.81 -13.17 -6.23
CA GLU A 100 -0.03 -11.97 -6.23
C GLU A 100 -0.70 -11.67 -4.88
N GLY A 101 -0.18 -12.24 -3.81
CA GLY A 101 -0.66 -12.01 -2.44
C GLY A 101 -0.31 -10.63 -1.89
N VAL A 102 0.64 -9.93 -2.50
CA VAL A 102 0.99 -8.52 -2.26
C VAL A 102 1.27 -7.81 -3.57
N GLY A 103 1.05 -6.50 -3.63
CA GLY A 103 1.28 -5.71 -4.83
C GLY A 103 1.05 -4.22 -4.62
N LEU A 104 1.00 -3.49 -5.72
CA LEU A 104 0.63 -2.09 -5.76
C LEU A 104 -0.69 -1.92 -6.52
N SER A 105 -1.49 -0.92 -6.16
CA SER A 105 -2.60 -0.47 -7.00
C SER A 105 -2.09 0.25 -8.26
N SER A 106 -3.00 0.63 -9.16
CA SER A 106 -2.70 1.65 -10.17
C SER A 106 -2.46 3.02 -9.51
N PHE A 107 -1.96 3.97 -10.29
CA PHE A 107 -1.77 5.36 -9.84
C PHE A 107 -3.05 6.20 -9.92
N HIS A 108 -4.16 5.64 -10.38
CA HIS A 108 -5.47 6.30 -10.45
C HIS A 108 -5.39 7.72 -11.05
N ASP A 109 -5.81 8.73 -10.30
CA ASP A 109 -5.83 10.13 -10.76
C ASP A 109 -4.41 10.73 -10.92
N PHE A 110 -3.38 10.05 -10.46
CA PHE A 110 -1.98 10.44 -10.63
C PHE A 110 -1.31 9.81 -11.85
N GLU A 111 -2.00 8.95 -12.62
CA GLU A 111 -1.44 8.25 -13.79
C GLU A 111 -0.74 9.20 -14.78
N ASP A 112 -1.32 10.35 -15.05
CA ASP A 112 -0.76 11.34 -15.95
C ASP A 112 0.36 12.21 -15.32
N GLN A 113 0.62 12.07 -14.03
CA GLN A 113 1.60 12.84 -13.26
C GLN A 113 2.87 12.07 -12.96
N VAL A 114 2.81 10.73 -13.04
CA VAL A 114 3.99 9.87 -12.86
C VAL A 114 4.76 9.74 -14.17
N ASP A 115 6.06 9.48 -14.06
CA ASP A 115 6.89 9.26 -15.24
C ASP A 115 6.41 8.04 -16.02
N ALA A 116 6.32 8.16 -17.34
CA ALA A 116 5.86 7.07 -18.20
C ALA A 116 6.74 5.80 -18.12
N ASP A 117 8.00 5.95 -17.74
CA ASP A 117 8.92 4.82 -17.58
C ASP A 117 8.82 4.15 -16.20
N LEU A 118 8.16 4.80 -15.21
CA LEU A 118 8.06 4.31 -13.84
C LEU A 118 7.36 2.94 -13.76
N GLN A 119 6.29 2.73 -14.52
CA GLN A 119 5.59 1.44 -14.51
C GLN A 119 6.50 0.31 -15.00
N ALA A 120 7.27 0.56 -16.07
CA ALA A 120 8.22 -0.43 -16.60
C ALA A 120 9.33 -0.74 -15.58
N GLU A 121 9.83 0.28 -14.88
CA GLU A 121 10.84 0.10 -13.83
C GLU A 121 10.29 -0.71 -12.65
N LEU A 122 9.06 -0.46 -12.22
CA LEU A 122 8.39 -1.24 -11.17
C LEU A 122 8.16 -2.70 -11.58
N ASP A 123 7.81 -2.94 -12.85
CA ASP A 123 7.62 -4.29 -13.39
C ASP A 123 8.97 -5.05 -13.44
N ASP A 124 10.05 -4.38 -13.83
CA ASP A 124 11.41 -4.95 -13.82
C ASP A 124 11.89 -5.27 -12.40
N ILE A 125 11.64 -4.38 -11.43
CA ILE A 125 11.95 -4.61 -10.01
C ILE A 125 11.14 -5.80 -9.47
N ARG A 126 9.84 -5.86 -9.78
CA ARG A 126 8.98 -6.99 -9.40
C ARG A 126 9.52 -8.30 -9.94
N ALA A 127 9.87 -8.34 -11.23
CA ALA A 127 10.44 -9.53 -11.86
C ALA A 127 11.76 -9.94 -11.21
N GLY A 128 12.64 -8.97 -10.90
CA GLY A 128 13.91 -9.21 -10.25
C GLY A 128 13.78 -9.72 -8.81
N ILE A 129 12.77 -9.30 -8.07
CA ILE A 129 12.47 -9.85 -6.72
C ILE A 129 11.97 -11.30 -6.83
N ILE A 130 11.08 -11.59 -7.82
CA ILE A 130 10.52 -12.93 -8.03
C ILE A 130 11.61 -13.92 -8.45
N ASP A 131 12.51 -13.53 -9.34
CA ASP A 131 13.59 -14.41 -9.81
C ASP A 131 14.83 -14.46 -8.90
N GLY A 132 14.85 -13.62 -7.85
CA GLY A 132 15.91 -13.56 -6.83
C GLY A 132 17.15 -12.77 -7.27
N SER A 133 17.12 -12.07 -8.40
CA SER A 133 18.21 -11.16 -8.81
C SER A 133 18.23 -9.87 -7.98
N ILE A 134 17.10 -9.51 -7.38
CA ILE A 134 16.96 -8.42 -6.41
C ILE A 134 16.58 -9.04 -5.06
N GLU A 135 17.46 -8.88 -4.07
CA GLU A 135 17.19 -9.31 -2.70
C GLU A 135 16.43 -8.22 -1.94
N ALA A 136 15.21 -8.53 -1.50
CA ALA A 136 14.37 -7.66 -0.67
C ALA A 136 14.28 -8.26 0.75
N GLU A 137 15.38 -8.15 1.51
CA GLU A 137 15.44 -8.66 2.87
C GLU A 137 15.02 -7.60 3.89
N SER A 138 14.28 -8.04 4.92
CA SER A 138 13.98 -7.25 6.11
C SER A 138 14.36 -8.04 7.34
N VAL A 139 15.00 -7.38 8.33
CA VAL A 139 15.31 -8.00 9.62
C VAL A 139 14.07 -8.44 10.42
N SER A 140 12.89 -8.00 10.01
CA SER A 140 11.59 -8.36 10.57
C SER A 140 10.80 -9.34 9.70
N SER A 141 11.36 -9.79 8.57
CA SER A 141 10.74 -10.84 7.77
C SER A 141 10.68 -12.14 8.52
N PRO A 142 9.56 -12.87 8.46
CA PRO A 142 9.41 -14.18 9.10
C PRO A 142 10.30 -15.23 8.44
#